data_31bee149ad23c64806ce1a7430394acd
#
_entry.id   31bee149ad23c64806ce1a7430394acd
#
_cell.length_a   1.000
_cell.length_b   1.000
_cell.length_c   1.000
_cell.angle_alpha   90.00
_cell.angle_beta   90.00
_cell.angle_gamma   90.00
#
_symmetry.space_group_name_H-M   'P 1'
#
loop_
_entity.id
_entity.type
_entity.pdbx_description
1 polymer ?
#
loop_
_entity_poly.entity_id
_entity_poly.type
_entity_poly.pdbx_seq_one_letter_code
_entity_poly.pdbx_strand_id
1 'polypeptide(L)'
;MKKNVNACCSGDMMVMTAYGAKSFRDLANEGKDVPVYCLNESGEYTLSMMINPRISGYDMEVYRVRLSNGLTFEVTSEHSMLTDDGYIDVNDFVAGIDSLMMFEIKTDDELLCDKVIEDYEEKYKNLTKKGSLMKCCEYCGDMFEVIWNEREVCCCQEHHSHLFKKINEIHNETSKNCKCSCGISTIVGVEYIGRMDVYNGTIEQYHNYFIVDEKTSLMINQINCGETYIKK
;
A
#
# COMPACT_ATOMS: atom_id res chain seq x y z
N MET A 1 20.64 3.06 14.22
CA MET A 1 20.21 1.89 13.46
C MET A 1 19.17 2.38 12.46
N LYS A 2 19.37 2.21 11.15
CA LYS A 2 18.40 2.62 10.13
C LYS A 2 17.36 1.52 10.04
N LYS A 3 16.09 1.81 10.35
CA LYS A 3 14.98 0.91 10.07
C LYS A 3 14.83 0.78 8.56
N ASN A 4 15.06 -0.40 8.00
CA ASN A 4 14.56 -0.74 6.67
C ASN A 4 13.07 -0.96 6.83
N VAL A 5 12.27 -0.02 6.38
CA VAL A 5 10.81 -0.14 6.47
C VAL A 5 10.37 -1.04 5.33
N ASN A 6 10.22 -2.32 5.61
CA ASN A 6 9.68 -3.32 4.69
C ASN A 6 8.22 -3.62 5.06
N ALA A 7 7.33 -2.66 4.81
CA ALA A 7 5.89 -2.88 4.94
C ALA A 7 5.43 -3.82 3.80
N CYS A 8 5.30 -5.10 4.08
CA CYS A 8 5.01 -6.13 3.09
C CYS A 8 3.96 -7.12 3.61
N CYS A 9 3.27 -7.77 2.68
CA CYS A 9 2.28 -8.79 2.97
C CYS A 9 2.76 -10.18 2.56
N SER A 10 2.17 -11.24 3.12
CA SER A 10 2.31 -12.59 2.57
C SER A 10 1.71 -12.65 1.16
N GLY A 11 2.17 -13.60 0.35
CA GLY A 11 1.71 -13.71 -1.05
C GLY A 11 0.23 -14.05 -1.20
N ASP A 12 -0.37 -14.62 -0.18
CA ASP A 12 -1.77 -15.05 -0.19
C ASP A 12 -2.74 -13.97 0.30
N MET A 13 -2.22 -12.81 0.75
CA MET A 13 -3.06 -11.67 1.08
C MET A 13 -3.68 -11.07 -0.18
N MET A 14 -4.99 -10.78 -0.10
CA MET A 14 -5.78 -10.29 -1.22
C MET A 14 -5.80 -8.77 -1.24
N VAL A 15 -5.47 -8.19 -2.39
CA VAL A 15 -5.57 -6.75 -2.66
C VAL A 15 -6.88 -6.46 -3.36
N MET A 16 -7.60 -5.42 -2.95
CA MET A 16 -8.80 -4.97 -3.65
C MET A 16 -8.39 -4.12 -4.87
N THR A 17 -8.48 -4.73 -6.04
CA THR A 17 -8.25 -4.06 -7.33
C THR A 17 -9.57 -3.55 -7.91
N ALA A 18 -9.50 -2.67 -8.91
CA ALA A 18 -10.67 -2.25 -9.68
C ALA A 18 -11.39 -3.42 -10.38
N TYR A 19 -10.70 -4.55 -10.56
CA TYR A 19 -11.22 -5.77 -11.21
C TYR A 19 -11.60 -6.87 -10.22
N GLY A 20 -11.73 -6.54 -8.94
CA GLY A 20 -11.97 -7.48 -7.84
C GLY A 20 -10.71 -7.82 -7.05
N ALA A 21 -10.88 -8.69 -6.07
CA ALA A 21 -9.77 -9.12 -5.20
C ALA A 21 -8.78 -10.00 -5.95
N LYS A 22 -7.48 -9.73 -5.79
CA LYS A 22 -6.38 -10.55 -6.33
C LYS A 22 -5.30 -10.75 -5.28
N SER A 23 -4.70 -11.94 -5.24
CA SER A 23 -3.58 -12.18 -4.33
C SER A 23 -2.33 -11.39 -4.76
N PHE A 24 -1.49 -11.01 -3.79
CA PHE A 24 -0.20 -10.39 -4.10
C PHE A 24 0.68 -11.31 -4.96
N ARG A 25 0.62 -12.61 -4.72
CA ARG A 25 1.34 -13.62 -5.51
C ARG A 25 0.92 -13.57 -6.97
N ASP A 26 -0.39 -13.53 -7.24
CA ASP A 26 -0.90 -13.48 -8.61
C ASP A 26 -0.54 -12.15 -9.29
N LEU A 27 -0.69 -11.02 -8.59
CA LEU A 27 -0.28 -9.71 -9.10
C LEU A 27 1.20 -9.68 -9.46
N ALA A 28 2.07 -10.23 -8.61
CA ALA A 28 3.50 -10.32 -8.87
C ALA A 28 3.84 -11.25 -10.05
N ASN A 29 3.10 -12.36 -10.21
CA ASN A 29 3.28 -13.28 -11.32
C ASN A 29 2.78 -12.70 -12.65
N GLU A 30 1.70 -11.92 -12.62
CA GLU A 30 1.21 -11.19 -13.80
C GLU A 30 2.22 -10.10 -14.23
N GLY A 31 2.96 -9.51 -13.26
CA GLY A 31 3.99 -8.50 -13.51
C GLY A 31 3.46 -7.25 -14.21
N LYS A 32 2.19 -6.91 -13.99
CA LYS A 32 1.50 -5.77 -14.59
C LYS A 32 1.05 -4.80 -13.53
N ASP A 33 1.11 -3.52 -13.87
CA ASP A 33 0.52 -2.48 -13.06
C ASP A 33 -1.00 -2.61 -13.04
N VAL A 34 -1.63 -2.31 -11.91
CA VAL A 34 -3.06 -2.53 -11.71
C VAL A 34 -3.69 -1.41 -10.89
N PRO A 35 -4.87 -0.89 -11.27
CA PRO A 35 -5.60 0.06 -10.45
C PRO A 35 -6.15 -0.65 -9.21
N VAL A 36 -5.89 -0.05 -8.03
CA VAL A 36 -6.32 -0.57 -6.72
C VAL A 36 -7.11 0.49 -5.97
N TYR A 37 -8.04 0.04 -5.15
CA TYR A 37 -8.75 0.94 -4.25
C TYR A 37 -7.84 1.44 -3.13
N CYS A 38 -7.98 2.73 -2.82
CA CYS A 38 -7.25 3.43 -1.77
C CYS A 38 -8.15 4.51 -1.13
N LEU A 39 -7.65 5.18 -0.10
CA LEU A 39 -8.25 6.38 0.46
C LEU A 39 -7.53 7.60 -0.08
N ASN A 40 -8.30 8.60 -0.52
CA ASN A 40 -7.77 9.93 -0.87
C ASN A 40 -7.48 10.76 0.39
N GLU A 41 -6.99 11.99 0.21
CA GLU A 41 -6.68 12.93 1.30
C GLU A 41 -7.90 13.29 2.17
N SER A 42 -9.11 13.15 1.62
CA SER A 42 -10.37 13.41 2.34
C SER A 42 -10.91 12.18 3.07
N GLY A 43 -10.22 11.04 3.03
CA GLY A 43 -10.67 9.78 3.62
C GLY A 43 -11.81 9.11 2.85
N GLU A 44 -11.92 9.37 1.55
CA GLU A 44 -12.93 8.78 0.67
C GLU A 44 -12.29 7.76 -0.26
N TYR A 45 -13.09 6.78 -0.71
CA TYR A 45 -12.63 5.80 -1.69
C TYR A 45 -12.24 6.44 -3.00
N THR A 46 -11.12 6.00 -3.53
CA THR A 46 -10.65 6.35 -4.86
C THR A 46 -9.82 5.20 -5.43
N LEU A 47 -9.38 5.32 -6.66
CA LEU A 47 -8.43 4.40 -7.29
C LEU A 47 -7.08 5.08 -7.49
N SER A 48 -6.02 4.30 -7.36
CA SER A 48 -4.66 4.69 -7.73
C SER A 48 -3.95 3.51 -8.37
N MET A 49 -2.91 3.76 -9.16
CA MET A 49 -2.17 2.69 -9.79
C MET A 49 -1.19 2.04 -8.80
N MET A 50 -1.29 0.72 -8.64
CA MET A 50 -0.23 -0.10 -8.04
C MET A 50 0.75 -0.47 -9.12
N ILE A 51 1.97 0.05 -9.01
CA ILE A 51 3.05 -0.16 -9.96
C ILE A 51 3.95 -1.28 -9.49
N ASN A 52 4.37 -2.13 -10.43
CA ASN A 52 5.36 -3.16 -10.21
C ASN A 52 5.08 -4.02 -8.97
N PRO A 53 3.91 -4.69 -8.90
CA PRO A 53 3.66 -5.69 -7.85
C PRO A 53 4.70 -6.81 -7.97
N ARG A 54 5.36 -7.15 -6.85
CA ARG A 54 6.55 -8.02 -6.86
C ARG A 54 6.82 -8.68 -5.53
N ILE A 55 7.69 -9.67 -5.54
CA ILE A 55 8.38 -10.11 -4.32
C ILE A 55 9.29 -8.95 -3.88
N SER A 56 9.06 -8.43 -2.68
CA SER A 56 9.81 -7.30 -2.12
C SER A 56 10.81 -7.72 -1.04
N GLY A 57 10.68 -8.93 -0.51
CA GLY A 57 11.64 -9.52 0.42
C GLY A 57 11.58 -11.03 0.40
N TYR A 58 12.73 -11.66 0.59
CA TYR A 58 12.85 -13.13 0.70
C TYR A 58 13.13 -13.49 2.16
N ASP A 59 12.54 -14.60 2.61
CA ASP A 59 12.78 -15.13 3.96
C ASP A 59 12.61 -14.07 5.06
N MET A 60 11.52 -13.29 4.99
CA MET A 60 11.19 -12.23 5.93
C MET A 60 10.29 -12.76 7.07
N GLU A 61 10.42 -12.17 8.25
CA GLU A 61 9.56 -12.49 9.39
C GLU A 61 8.14 -11.96 9.15
N VAL A 62 7.16 -12.87 9.28
CA VAL A 62 5.75 -12.56 9.06
C VAL A 62 4.95 -12.83 10.32
N TYR A 63 4.02 -11.93 10.59
CA TYR A 63 3.13 -11.95 11.73
C TYR A 63 1.69 -12.01 11.26
N ARG A 64 0.88 -12.79 11.97
CA ARG A 64 -0.57 -12.85 11.77
C ARG A 64 -1.25 -11.96 12.80
N VAL A 65 -1.93 -10.93 12.31
CA VAL A 65 -2.82 -10.08 13.09
C VAL A 65 -4.19 -10.73 13.11
N ARG A 66 -4.74 -10.99 14.30
CA ARG A 66 -6.07 -11.56 14.48
C ARG A 66 -7.03 -10.52 15.05
N LEU A 67 -8.20 -10.44 14.47
CA LEU A 67 -9.26 -9.51 14.88
C LEU A 67 -10.39 -10.23 15.62
N SER A 68 -11.13 -9.47 16.43
CA SER A 68 -12.25 -9.97 17.22
C SER A 68 -13.41 -10.51 16.38
N ASN A 69 -13.56 -10.07 15.14
CA ASN A 69 -14.52 -10.58 14.17
C ASN A 69 -14.05 -11.86 13.43
N GLY A 70 -12.89 -12.40 13.79
CA GLY A 70 -12.34 -13.63 13.22
C GLY A 70 -11.46 -13.43 11.99
N LEU A 71 -11.35 -12.21 11.44
CA LEU A 71 -10.45 -11.92 10.33
C LEU A 71 -8.99 -12.01 10.73
N THR A 72 -8.14 -12.34 9.77
CA THR A 72 -6.70 -12.44 9.95
C THR A 72 -5.95 -11.83 8.77
N PHE A 73 -4.85 -11.15 9.07
CA PHE A 73 -3.97 -10.55 8.07
C PHE A 73 -2.51 -10.93 8.35
N GLU A 74 -1.77 -11.26 7.29
CA GLU A 74 -0.39 -11.73 7.38
C GLU A 74 0.57 -10.73 6.76
N VAL A 75 1.34 -10.08 7.62
CA VAL A 75 2.17 -8.92 7.26
C VAL A 75 3.49 -8.92 8.03
N THR A 76 4.43 -8.11 7.59
CA THR A 76 5.66 -7.84 8.35
C THR A 76 5.39 -6.94 9.57
N SER A 77 6.27 -6.96 10.57
CA SER A 77 6.11 -6.20 11.82
C SER A 77 6.06 -4.68 11.64
N GLU A 78 6.69 -4.18 10.59
CA GLU A 78 6.77 -2.74 10.28
C GLU A 78 5.65 -2.27 9.35
N HIS A 79 4.62 -3.10 9.17
CA HIS A 79 3.46 -2.78 8.37
C HIS A 79 2.49 -1.90 9.15
N SER A 80 2.17 -0.71 8.60
CA SER A 80 1.25 0.22 9.24
C SER A 80 -0.16 0.02 8.74
N MET A 81 -1.11 -0.19 9.66
CA MET A 81 -2.54 -0.38 9.38
C MET A 81 -3.36 0.74 9.99
N LEU A 82 -4.47 1.08 9.35
CA LEU A 82 -5.35 2.15 9.82
C LEU A 82 -6.20 1.69 11.00
N THR A 83 -5.96 2.30 12.16
CA THR A 83 -6.73 2.17 13.38
C THR A 83 -7.68 3.36 13.56
N ASP A 84 -8.52 3.34 14.58
CA ASP A 84 -9.34 4.47 15.00
C ASP A 84 -8.52 5.66 15.53
N ASP A 85 -7.27 5.42 15.95
CA ASP A 85 -6.31 6.46 16.39
C ASP A 85 -5.30 6.88 15.29
N GLY A 86 -5.42 6.34 14.08
CA GLY A 86 -4.51 6.59 12.98
C GLY A 86 -3.75 5.36 12.52
N TYR A 87 -2.68 5.57 11.74
CA TYR A 87 -1.85 4.45 11.27
C TYR A 87 -0.84 4.04 12.34
N ILE A 88 -0.89 2.77 12.73
CA ILE A 88 0.00 2.16 13.72
C ILE A 88 0.70 0.95 13.10
N ASP A 89 2.00 0.79 13.39
CA ASP A 89 2.78 -0.37 12.95
C ASP A 89 2.38 -1.62 13.74
N VAL A 90 2.40 -2.77 13.07
CA VAL A 90 2.01 -4.05 13.68
C VAL A 90 2.83 -4.40 14.93
N ASN A 91 4.11 -4.01 14.99
CA ASN A 91 4.96 -4.22 16.16
C ASN A 91 4.58 -3.35 17.36
N ASP A 92 3.79 -2.29 17.16
CA ASP A 92 3.35 -1.37 18.22
C ASP A 92 1.90 -1.68 18.66
N PHE A 93 1.22 -2.66 18.05
CA PHE A 93 -0.14 -3.04 18.41
C PHE A 93 -0.25 -3.59 19.83
N VAL A 94 -1.25 -3.11 20.56
CA VAL A 94 -1.61 -3.61 21.89
C VAL A 94 -2.93 -4.38 21.80
N ALA A 95 -2.86 -5.71 21.90
CA ALA A 95 -4.02 -6.58 21.85
C ALA A 95 -5.04 -6.23 22.95
N GLY A 96 -6.31 -6.17 22.59
CA GLY A 96 -7.42 -5.80 23.46
C GLY A 96 -7.61 -4.28 23.63
N ILE A 97 -6.73 -3.46 23.05
CA ILE A 97 -6.80 -1.98 23.08
C ILE A 97 -6.99 -1.45 21.67
N ASP A 98 -6.03 -1.71 20.76
CA ASP A 98 -6.08 -1.18 19.42
C ASP A 98 -7.14 -1.88 18.55
N SER A 99 -7.74 -1.13 17.67
CA SER A 99 -8.79 -1.62 16.75
C SER A 99 -8.53 -1.15 15.34
N LEU A 100 -8.65 -2.05 14.36
CA LEU A 100 -8.56 -1.68 12.95
C LEU A 100 -9.88 -1.13 12.46
N MET A 101 -9.82 -0.08 11.65
CA MET A 101 -10.97 0.42 10.90
C MET A 101 -11.35 -0.59 9.81
N MET A 102 -12.63 -0.93 9.75
CA MET A 102 -13.18 -1.86 8.77
C MET A 102 -13.86 -1.11 7.64
N PHE A 103 -13.78 -1.65 6.44
CA PHE A 103 -14.29 -1.03 5.22
C PHE A 103 -15.05 -2.05 4.37
N GLU A 104 -16.00 -1.56 3.58
CA GLU A 104 -16.75 -2.35 2.60
C GLU A 104 -16.96 -1.49 1.36
N ILE A 105 -16.43 -1.91 0.20
CA ILE A 105 -16.65 -1.23 -1.08
C ILE A 105 -17.89 -1.82 -1.74
N LYS A 106 -18.83 -0.95 -2.12
CA LYS A 106 -20.08 -1.32 -2.77
C LYS A 106 -20.22 -0.77 -4.20
N THR A 107 -19.12 -0.30 -4.79
CA THR A 107 -19.18 0.46 -6.05
C THR A 107 -18.56 -0.29 -7.22
N ASP A 108 -19.33 -0.36 -8.33
CA ASP A 108 -18.85 -0.69 -9.67
C ASP A 108 -18.51 0.62 -10.41
N ASP A 109 -17.38 1.24 -10.09
CA ASP A 109 -17.01 2.51 -10.73
C ASP A 109 -16.03 2.29 -11.88
N GLU A 110 -16.54 1.67 -12.97
CA GLU A 110 -15.79 1.46 -14.22
C GLU A 110 -15.22 2.77 -14.79
N LEU A 111 -16.01 3.85 -14.71
CA LEU A 111 -15.59 5.16 -15.23
C LEU A 111 -14.36 5.71 -14.48
N LEU A 112 -14.29 5.48 -13.18
CA LEU A 112 -13.13 5.89 -12.37
C LEU A 112 -11.89 5.05 -12.72
N CYS A 113 -12.09 3.76 -12.97
CA CYS A 113 -11.03 2.86 -13.42
C CYS A 113 -10.43 3.28 -14.75
N ASP A 114 -11.28 3.54 -15.76
CA ASP A 114 -10.86 3.97 -17.08
C ASP A 114 -10.07 5.28 -17.01
N LYS A 115 -10.54 6.24 -16.23
CA LYS A 115 -9.84 7.52 -16.04
C LYS A 115 -8.45 7.33 -15.40
N VAL A 116 -8.33 6.47 -14.39
CA VAL A 116 -7.02 6.20 -13.75
C VAL A 116 -6.06 5.54 -14.73
N ILE A 117 -6.56 4.63 -15.58
CA ILE A 117 -5.74 3.99 -16.62
C ILE A 117 -5.30 5.01 -17.67
N GLU A 118 -6.21 5.88 -18.15
CA GLU A 118 -5.88 6.92 -19.12
C GLU A 118 -4.82 7.90 -18.56
N ASP A 119 -5.00 8.39 -17.34
CA ASP A 119 -4.04 9.28 -16.66
C ASP A 119 -2.66 8.61 -16.52
N TYR A 120 -2.65 7.32 -16.18
CA TYR A 120 -1.43 6.53 -16.09
C TYR A 120 -0.75 6.35 -17.44
N GLU A 121 -1.49 5.95 -18.47
CA GLU A 121 -0.95 5.77 -19.83
C GLU A 121 -0.40 7.09 -20.38
N GLU A 122 -1.07 8.21 -20.17
CA GLU A 122 -0.59 9.52 -20.59
C GLU A 122 0.73 9.88 -19.88
N LYS A 123 0.78 9.70 -18.56
CA LYS A 123 1.96 9.97 -17.73
C LYS A 123 3.19 9.14 -18.16
N TYR A 124 2.97 7.87 -18.52
CA TYR A 124 4.05 6.93 -18.83
C TYR A 124 4.27 6.65 -20.32
N LYS A 125 3.45 7.21 -21.22
CA LYS A 125 3.52 7.02 -22.68
C LYS A 125 4.88 7.32 -23.29
N ASN A 126 5.71 8.12 -22.62
CA ASN A 126 7.04 8.55 -23.10
C ASN A 126 8.20 7.77 -22.48
N LEU A 127 7.95 6.87 -21.53
CA LEU A 127 8.98 6.16 -20.77
C LEU A 127 9.69 5.05 -21.54
N THR A 128 9.04 4.49 -22.57
CA THR A 128 9.52 3.28 -23.24
C THR A 128 10.42 3.53 -24.46
N LYS A 129 10.68 4.77 -24.84
CA LYS A 129 11.29 5.07 -26.16
C LYS A 129 12.82 5.02 -26.23
N LYS A 130 13.59 4.88 -25.14
CA LYS A 130 15.07 5.00 -25.17
C LYS A 130 15.88 4.01 -24.34
N GLY A 131 15.39 2.91 -23.89
CA GLY A 131 16.21 1.90 -23.20
C GLY A 131 16.70 2.28 -21.80
N SER A 132 16.46 3.50 -21.32
CA SER A 132 16.57 3.90 -19.94
C SER A 132 15.19 4.10 -19.34
N LEU A 133 15.01 3.63 -18.13
CA LEU A 133 13.75 3.82 -17.41
C LEU A 133 13.69 5.26 -16.90
N MET A 134 12.81 6.05 -17.51
CA MET A 134 12.51 7.40 -17.03
C MET A 134 11.28 7.36 -16.13
N LYS A 135 11.32 8.05 -15.00
CA LYS A 135 10.17 8.22 -14.10
C LYS A 135 9.88 9.69 -13.83
N CYS A 136 8.62 9.98 -13.51
CA CYS A 136 8.22 11.27 -13.01
C CYS A 136 8.46 11.33 -11.49
N CYS A 137 9.11 12.36 -11.00
CA CYS A 137 9.29 12.58 -9.57
C CYS A 137 7.93 12.90 -8.92
N GLU A 138 7.52 12.09 -7.96
CA GLU A 138 6.21 12.26 -7.29
C GLU A 138 6.12 13.56 -6.46
N TYR A 139 7.26 14.18 -6.17
CA TYR A 139 7.31 15.45 -5.43
C TYR A 139 7.30 16.69 -6.34
N CYS A 140 8.18 16.77 -7.33
CA CYS A 140 8.32 17.95 -8.19
C CYS A 140 7.69 17.82 -9.57
N GLY A 141 7.31 16.62 -9.99
CA GLY A 141 6.77 16.37 -11.33
C GLY A 141 7.82 16.24 -12.44
N ASP A 142 9.10 16.48 -12.15
CA ASP A 142 10.16 16.41 -13.16
C ASP A 142 10.48 14.96 -13.54
N MET A 143 10.79 14.76 -14.82
CA MET A 143 11.24 13.46 -15.32
C MET A 143 12.71 13.22 -14.95
N PHE A 144 13.01 12.03 -14.43
CA PHE A 144 14.38 11.63 -14.11
C PHE A 144 14.70 10.21 -14.60
N GLU A 145 15.95 9.95 -14.86
CA GLU A 145 16.44 8.62 -15.23
C GLU A 145 16.67 7.76 -13.99
N VAL A 146 16.10 6.56 -13.99
CA VAL A 146 16.29 5.60 -12.90
C VAL A 146 17.64 4.94 -13.05
N ILE A 147 18.60 5.35 -12.20
CA ILE A 147 19.99 4.92 -12.29
C ILE A 147 20.26 3.70 -11.39
N TRP A 148 19.55 3.62 -10.24
CA TRP A 148 19.92 2.69 -9.18
C TRP A 148 18.95 1.55 -9.00
N ASN A 149 17.66 1.83 -9.15
CA ASN A 149 16.65 0.80 -9.00
C ASN A 149 15.27 1.31 -9.48
N GLU A 150 14.47 0.43 -10.02
CA GLU A 150 13.15 0.72 -10.56
C GLU A 150 12.13 1.22 -9.52
N ARG A 151 12.49 1.21 -8.24
CA ARG A 151 11.65 1.64 -7.10
C ARG A 151 11.80 3.12 -6.74
N GLU A 152 12.75 3.82 -7.36
CA GLU A 152 12.92 5.26 -7.13
C GLU A 152 11.65 6.01 -7.57
N VAL A 153 11.08 6.80 -6.67
CA VAL A 153 9.87 7.62 -6.91
C VAL A 153 10.18 9.12 -6.93
N CYS A 154 11.40 9.51 -6.57
CA CYS A 154 11.86 10.89 -6.56
C CYS A 154 13.21 11.03 -7.24
N CYS A 155 13.43 12.18 -7.89
CA CYS A 155 14.65 12.49 -8.63
C CYS A 155 15.90 12.70 -7.74
N CYS A 156 15.73 12.92 -6.44
CA CYS A 156 16.82 13.05 -5.48
C CYS A 156 16.36 12.73 -4.05
N GLN A 157 17.32 12.53 -3.14
CA GLN A 157 17.05 12.18 -1.75
C GLN A 157 16.30 13.29 -0.99
N GLU A 158 16.51 14.55 -1.33
CA GLU A 158 15.81 15.68 -0.73
C GLU A 158 14.31 15.63 -1.06
N HIS A 159 13.96 15.45 -2.33
CA HIS A 159 12.56 15.30 -2.76
C HIS A 159 11.90 14.06 -2.15
N HIS A 160 12.64 12.96 -2.02
CA HIS A 160 12.14 11.78 -1.33
C HIS A 160 11.81 12.08 0.15
N SER A 161 12.67 12.79 0.87
CA SER A 161 12.43 13.17 2.26
C SER A 161 11.23 14.10 2.41
N HIS A 162 11.07 15.04 1.50
CA HIS A 162 9.92 15.96 1.45
C HIS A 162 8.62 15.22 1.13
N LEU A 163 8.65 14.31 0.16
CA LEU A 163 7.51 13.46 -0.19
C LEU A 163 7.08 12.63 1.01
N PHE A 164 8.02 11.98 1.71
CA PHE A 164 7.72 11.15 2.87
C PHE A 164 7.07 11.94 4.01
N LYS A 165 7.55 13.15 4.26
CA LYS A 165 6.92 14.05 5.24
C LYS A 165 5.49 14.41 4.84
N LYS A 166 5.28 14.76 3.57
CA LYS A 166 3.95 15.07 3.02
C LYS A 166 3.00 13.87 3.14
N ILE A 167 3.46 12.67 2.82
CA ILE A 167 2.69 11.43 2.95
C ILE A 167 2.23 11.23 4.39
N ASN A 168 3.13 11.37 5.36
CA ASN A 168 2.78 11.23 6.77
C ASN A 168 1.76 12.27 7.24
N GLU A 169 1.86 13.51 6.76
CA GLU A 169 0.89 14.57 7.04
C GLU A 169 -0.49 14.20 6.49
N ILE A 170 -0.56 13.76 5.23
CA ILE A 170 -1.80 13.31 4.57
C ILE A 170 -2.41 12.13 5.33
N HIS A 171 -1.61 11.13 5.68
CA HIS A 171 -2.12 9.95 6.40
C HIS A 171 -2.70 10.31 7.76
N ASN A 172 -2.08 11.24 8.50
CA ASN A 172 -2.60 11.71 9.78
C ASN A 172 -3.92 12.46 9.62
N GLU A 173 -4.11 13.20 8.53
CA GLU A 173 -5.36 13.89 8.23
C GLU A 173 -6.44 12.93 7.73
N THR A 174 -6.07 11.99 6.86
CA THR A 174 -6.99 10.95 6.33
C THR A 174 -7.59 10.13 7.45
N SER A 175 -6.78 9.72 8.44
CA SER A 175 -7.26 8.93 9.58
C SER A 175 -8.31 9.66 10.39
N LYS A 176 -8.15 10.98 10.61
CA LYS A 176 -9.09 11.83 11.34
C LYS A 176 -10.40 12.07 10.60
N ASN A 177 -10.38 12.04 9.28
CA ASN A 177 -11.48 12.43 8.41
C ASN A 177 -12.14 11.26 7.69
N CYS A 178 -11.75 10.02 7.97
CA CYS A 178 -12.25 8.85 7.26
C CYS A 178 -13.75 8.66 7.49
N LYS A 179 -14.53 8.79 6.41
CA LYS A 179 -16.01 8.69 6.42
C LYS A 179 -16.52 7.36 5.88
N CYS A 180 -15.63 6.56 5.29
CA CYS A 180 -16.00 5.35 4.57
C CYS A 180 -15.96 4.10 5.46
N SER A 181 -15.52 4.21 6.72
CA SER A 181 -15.46 3.07 7.63
C SER A 181 -16.85 2.52 7.92
N CYS A 182 -17.01 1.21 7.87
CA CYS A 182 -18.23 0.50 8.27
C CYS A 182 -18.20 0.02 9.73
N GLY A 183 -17.14 0.33 10.47
CA GLY A 183 -16.95 -0.02 11.88
C GLY A 183 -15.48 -0.22 12.26
N ILE A 184 -15.27 -0.78 13.43
CA ILE A 184 -13.95 -1.14 13.94
C ILE A 184 -13.95 -2.61 14.39
N SER A 185 -12.77 -3.24 14.41
CA SER A 185 -12.59 -4.58 14.96
C SER A 185 -11.33 -4.63 15.80
N THR A 186 -11.47 -5.02 17.07
CA THR A 186 -10.38 -5.04 18.03
C THR A 186 -9.34 -6.10 17.68
N ILE A 187 -8.07 -5.76 17.79
CA ILE A 187 -6.95 -6.69 17.63
C ILE A 187 -6.90 -7.59 18.85
N VAL A 188 -7.09 -8.89 18.68
CA VAL A 188 -7.07 -9.87 19.75
C VAL A 188 -5.73 -10.58 19.90
N GLY A 189 -4.85 -10.43 18.93
CA GLY A 189 -3.50 -10.97 19.00
C GLY A 189 -2.67 -10.71 17.76
N VAL A 190 -1.35 -10.67 17.97
CA VAL A 190 -0.33 -10.65 16.94
C VAL A 190 0.60 -11.83 17.19
N GLU A 191 0.76 -12.70 16.20
CA GLU A 191 1.47 -13.96 16.33
C GLU A 191 2.53 -14.08 15.24
N TYR A 192 3.76 -14.38 15.62
CA TYR A 192 4.80 -14.75 14.67
C TYR A 192 4.45 -16.11 14.03
N ILE A 193 4.41 -16.16 12.70
CA ILE A 193 4.01 -17.37 11.96
C ILE A 193 5.13 -17.99 11.12
N GLY A 194 6.31 -17.39 11.15
CA GLY A 194 7.48 -17.92 10.44
C GLY A 194 8.11 -16.94 9.48
N ARG A 195 8.99 -17.47 8.65
CA ARG A 195 9.70 -16.69 7.61
C ARG A 195 9.22 -17.14 6.24
N MET A 196 8.94 -16.18 5.38
CA MET A 196 8.46 -16.45 4.01
C MET A 196 8.78 -15.28 3.08
N ASP A 197 8.58 -15.51 1.78
CA ASP A 197 8.67 -14.46 0.79
C ASP A 197 7.48 -13.50 0.95
N VAL A 198 7.77 -12.21 0.93
CA VAL A 198 6.79 -11.15 1.12
C VAL A 198 6.70 -10.25 -0.11
N TYR A 199 5.55 -9.66 -0.28
CA TYR A 199 5.14 -8.98 -1.50
C TYR A 199 4.72 -7.55 -1.21
N ASN A 200 4.90 -6.69 -2.20
CA ASN A 200 4.42 -5.32 -2.21
C ASN A 200 4.31 -4.80 -3.65
N GLY A 201 3.65 -3.65 -3.82
CA GLY A 201 3.67 -2.85 -5.03
C GLY A 201 3.85 -1.38 -4.64
N THR A 202 4.12 -0.49 -5.56
CA THR A 202 4.22 0.95 -5.30
C THR A 202 2.89 1.61 -5.63
N ILE A 203 2.27 2.32 -4.70
CA ILE A 203 1.04 3.10 -4.94
C ILE A 203 1.42 4.54 -5.21
N GLU A 204 1.06 5.06 -6.38
CA GLU A 204 1.60 6.34 -6.86
C GLU A 204 1.14 7.57 -6.07
N GLN A 205 -0.16 7.77 -5.88
CA GLN A 205 -0.66 9.06 -5.40
C GLN A 205 -0.89 9.11 -3.89
N TYR A 206 -1.53 8.07 -3.36
CA TYR A 206 -2.06 8.10 -1.99
C TYR A 206 -1.28 7.22 -1.03
N HIS A 207 -0.34 6.43 -1.53
CA HIS A 207 0.54 5.55 -0.76
C HIS A 207 -0.16 4.65 0.25
N ASN A 208 -1.42 4.33 -0.01
CA ASN A 208 -2.20 3.38 0.76
C ASN A 208 -3.05 2.53 -0.18
N TYR A 209 -3.52 1.39 0.31
CA TYR A 209 -4.40 0.48 -0.42
C TYR A 209 -5.17 -0.42 0.54
N PHE A 210 -6.14 -1.15 0.00
CA PHE A 210 -6.94 -2.08 0.78
C PHE A 210 -6.51 -3.52 0.57
N ILE A 211 -6.34 -4.24 1.69
CA ILE A 211 -6.36 -5.70 1.69
C ILE A 211 -7.74 -6.16 2.14
N VAL A 212 -8.20 -7.26 1.56
CA VAL A 212 -9.57 -7.76 1.70
C VAL A 212 -9.57 -9.22 2.14
N ASP A 213 -10.55 -9.58 2.96
CA ASP A 213 -10.92 -10.98 3.19
C ASP A 213 -11.99 -11.39 2.19
N GLU A 214 -11.69 -12.38 1.35
CA GLU A 214 -12.59 -12.83 0.27
C GLU A 214 -13.92 -13.37 0.78
N LYS A 215 -13.96 -13.92 1.98
CA LYS A 215 -15.17 -14.57 2.51
C LYS A 215 -16.19 -13.58 3.01
N THR A 216 -15.72 -12.48 3.59
CA THR A 216 -16.55 -11.46 4.21
C THR A 216 -16.67 -10.19 3.39
N SER A 217 -15.81 -10.01 2.39
CA SER A 217 -15.62 -8.75 1.64
C SER A 217 -15.23 -7.56 2.52
N LEU A 218 -14.88 -7.81 3.78
CA LEU A 218 -14.37 -6.77 4.67
C LEU A 218 -12.92 -6.49 4.38
N MET A 219 -12.55 -5.24 4.45
CA MET A 219 -11.23 -4.73 4.13
C MET A 219 -10.64 -3.92 5.27
N ILE A 220 -9.33 -3.86 5.29
CA ILE A 220 -8.57 -2.89 6.07
C ILE A 220 -7.70 -2.04 5.15
N ASN A 221 -7.47 -0.79 5.53
CA ASN A 221 -6.54 0.09 4.82
C ASN A 221 -5.16 0.02 5.45
N GLN A 222 -4.13 0.07 4.64
CA GLN A 222 -2.74 0.02 5.04
C GLN A 222 -1.87 0.96 4.23
N ILE A 223 -0.79 1.45 4.83
CA ILE A 223 0.18 2.29 4.14
C ILE A 223 1.11 1.45 3.27
N ASN A 224 1.31 1.91 2.05
CA ASN A 224 2.42 1.49 1.21
C ASN A 224 3.64 2.36 1.56
N CYS A 225 4.44 1.94 2.52
CA CYS A 225 5.74 2.55 2.77
C CYS A 225 6.68 2.13 1.65
N GLY A 226 6.83 2.99 0.65
CA GLY A 226 7.89 2.82 -0.36
C GLY A 226 9.24 2.63 0.34
N GLU A 227 10.04 1.67 -0.13
CA GLU A 227 11.35 1.38 0.45
C GLU A 227 12.20 2.67 0.55
N THR A 228 12.53 3.05 1.75
CA THR A 228 13.48 4.14 2.02
C THR A 228 14.87 3.67 1.66
N TYR A 229 15.31 3.92 0.44
CA TYR A 229 16.72 3.77 0.09
C TYR A 229 17.54 4.89 0.71
N ILE A 230 18.27 4.53 1.75
CA ILE A 230 19.33 5.40 2.26
C ILE A 230 20.62 4.95 1.60
N LYS A 231 21.14 5.76 0.68
CA LYS A 231 22.53 5.64 0.22
C LYS A 231 23.47 5.66 1.42
N LYS A 232 24.41 4.70 1.42
CA LYS A 232 25.66 4.84 2.18
C LYS A 232 26.59 5.79 1.46
#